data_e4899df71b60e3eca56e92ae86f76b28
#
_entry.id   e4899df71b60e3eca56e92ae86f76b28
#
_cell.length_a   1.000
_cell.length_b   1.000
_cell.length_c   1.000
_cell.angle_alpha   90.00
_cell.angle_beta   90.00
_cell.angle_gamma   90.00
#
_symmetry.space_group_name_H-M   'P 1'
#
loop_
_entity.id
_entity.type
_entity.pdbx_description
1 polymer ?
#
loop_
_entity_poly.entity_id
_entity_poly.type
_entity_poly.pdbx_seq_one_letter_code
_entity_poly.pdbx_strand_id
1 'polypeptide(L)'
;MPDTNAVVVVNTAAVPIAVTSHWHFFEANRQLDFDRAAAWGRRLAIPTGSTIRWEPGETHTVTLRPFAGRRIAYGFAGLVNGPLDADGALPAALALARDRGYLGVGA
;
A
#
# COMPACT_ATOMS: atom_id res chain seq x y z
N MET A 1 -19.59 5.75 10.37
CA MET A 1 -18.25 6.37 10.28
C MET A 1 -17.44 5.64 9.25
N PRO A 2 -16.82 6.35 8.31
CA PRO A 2 -15.88 5.69 7.43
C PRO A 2 -14.71 5.12 8.23
N ASP A 3 -14.34 3.89 7.94
CA ASP A 3 -13.15 3.29 8.52
C ASP A 3 -11.93 3.78 7.73
N THR A 4 -11.30 4.83 8.19
CA THR A 4 -10.11 5.39 7.56
C THR A 4 -8.95 5.45 8.53
N ASN A 5 -7.74 5.42 8.00
CA ASN A 5 -6.54 5.66 8.80
C ASN A 5 -5.56 6.49 7.98
N ALA A 6 -4.62 7.11 8.67
CA ALA A 6 -3.58 7.91 8.05
C ALA A 6 -2.24 7.20 8.19
N VAL A 7 -1.43 7.26 7.15
CA VAL A 7 -0.04 6.77 7.18
C VAL A 7 0.89 7.82 6.61
N VAL A 8 2.09 7.88 7.18
CA VAL A 8 3.16 8.76 6.69
C VAL A 8 3.99 7.97 5.68
N VAL A 9 4.16 8.52 4.49
CA VAL A 9 4.82 7.85 3.37
C VAL A 9 5.95 8.70 2.85
N VAL A 10 7.15 8.13 2.79
CA VAL A 10 8.36 8.81 2.32
C VAL A 10 8.83 8.14 1.02
N ASN A 11 9.08 8.95 -0.01
CA ASN A 11 9.75 8.45 -1.22
C ASN A 11 11.26 8.43 -1.00
N THR A 12 11.82 7.24 -0.86
CA THR A 12 13.27 7.06 -0.66
C THR A 12 14.03 6.89 -1.98
N ALA A 13 13.32 6.88 -3.10
CA ALA A 13 13.96 6.74 -4.42
C ALA A 13 14.54 8.06 -4.93
N ALA A 14 15.39 7.96 -5.93
CA ALA A 14 15.96 9.12 -6.62
C ALA A 14 15.08 9.61 -7.77
N VAL A 15 13.89 9.00 -7.95
CA VAL A 15 12.94 9.32 -9.01
C VAL A 15 11.55 9.53 -8.41
N PRO A 16 10.67 10.29 -9.11
CA PRO A 16 9.29 10.42 -8.64
C PRO A 16 8.55 9.09 -8.65
N ILE A 17 7.62 8.94 -7.71
CA ILE A 17 6.74 7.76 -7.62
C ILE A 17 5.30 8.26 -7.52
N ALA A 18 4.40 7.64 -8.29
CA ALA A 18 2.97 7.96 -8.26
C ALA A 18 2.16 6.72 -7.93
N VAL A 19 1.07 6.90 -7.17
CA VAL A 19 0.14 5.83 -6.82
C VAL A 19 -1.27 6.28 -7.13
N THR A 20 -2.03 5.43 -7.82
CA THR A 20 -3.41 5.72 -8.20
C THR A 20 -4.39 5.36 -7.09
N SER A 21 -5.59 5.92 -7.16
CA SER A 21 -6.62 5.77 -6.13
C SER A 21 -7.07 4.33 -5.89
N HIS A 22 -7.00 3.47 -6.90
CA HIS A 22 -7.52 2.09 -6.82
C HIS A 22 -6.45 1.06 -6.46
N TRP A 23 -5.18 1.46 -6.31
CA TRP A 23 -4.09 0.54 -6.01
C TRP A 23 -4.20 0.00 -4.59
N HIS A 24 -3.92 -1.31 -4.41
CA HIS A 24 -3.75 -1.88 -3.07
C HIS A 24 -2.51 -1.27 -2.46
N PHE A 25 -2.69 -0.32 -1.55
CA PHE A 25 -1.59 0.54 -1.10
C PHE A 25 -0.46 -0.24 -0.44
N PHE A 26 -0.80 -1.35 0.23
CA PHE A 26 0.20 -2.27 0.79
C PHE A 26 1.27 -2.65 -0.24
N GLU A 27 0.87 -2.79 -1.51
CA GLU A 27 1.75 -3.24 -2.60
C GLU A 27 2.35 -2.08 -3.40
N ALA A 28 2.25 -0.86 -2.91
CA ALA A 28 2.82 0.29 -3.58
C ALA A 28 4.35 0.17 -3.65
N ASN A 29 4.96 0.91 -4.58
CA ASN A 29 6.38 0.83 -4.91
C ASN A 29 7.24 0.52 -3.68
N ARG A 30 8.15 -0.45 -3.80
CA ARG A 30 8.99 -0.93 -2.69
C ARG A 30 9.85 0.14 -2.04
N GLN A 31 10.15 1.24 -2.74
CA GLN A 31 10.97 2.33 -2.22
C GLN A 31 10.15 3.40 -1.50
N LEU A 32 8.84 3.29 -1.46
CA LEU A 32 8.02 4.08 -0.57
C LEU A 32 8.11 3.45 0.82
N ASP A 33 8.54 4.25 1.79
CA ASP A 33 8.70 3.79 3.18
C ASP A 33 7.49 4.22 4.00
N PHE A 34 6.74 3.26 4.50
CA PHE A 34 5.56 3.48 5.33
C PHE A 34 5.21 2.18 6.06
N ASP A 35 4.35 2.26 7.06
CA ASP A 35 3.84 1.08 7.77
C ASP A 35 2.92 0.28 6.83
N ARG A 36 3.46 -0.73 6.19
CA ARG A 36 2.72 -1.52 5.20
C ARG A 36 1.57 -2.31 5.82
N ALA A 37 1.76 -2.83 7.03
CA ALA A 37 0.68 -3.55 7.71
C ALA A 37 -0.55 -2.65 7.91
N ALA A 38 -0.35 -1.37 8.19
CA ALA A 38 -1.45 -0.40 8.34
C ALA A 38 -2.20 -0.14 7.04
N ALA A 39 -1.62 -0.47 5.90
CA ALA A 39 -2.22 -0.30 4.57
C ALA A 39 -2.85 -1.58 4.03
N TRP A 40 -2.85 -2.66 4.80
CA TRP A 40 -3.40 -3.95 4.35
C TRP A 40 -4.87 -3.83 3.99
N GLY A 41 -5.23 -4.27 2.78
CA GLY A 41 -6.60 -4.22 2.30
C GLY A 41 -7.14 -2.83 2.11
N ARG A 42 -6.28 -1.82 1.90
CA ARG A 42 -6.66 -0.42 1.83
C ARG A 42 -6.14 0.24 0.57
N ARG A 43 -6.81 1.32 0.19
CA ARG A 43 -6.44 2.17 -0.94
C ARG A 43 -6.50 3.63 -0.53
N LEU A 44 -5.92 4.50 -1.35
CA LEU A 44 -5.98 5.95 -1.10
C LEU A 44 -7.42 6.44 -1.08
N ALA A 45 -7.78 7.21 -0.04
CA ALA A 45 -9.09 7.84 0.10
C ALA A 45 -9.12 9.17 -0.67
N ILE A 46 -8.96 9.07 -2.00
CA ILE A 46 -8.99 10.20 -2.92
C ILE A 46 -10.01 9.92 -4.02
N PRO A 47 -10.43 10.91 -4.81
CA PRO A 47 -11.39 10.68 -5.87
C PRO A 47 -10.94 9.59 -6.84
N THR A 48 -11.88 8.76 -7.28
CA THR A 48 -11.60 7.67 -8.23
C THR A 48 -10.90 8.20 -9.47
N GLY A 49 -9.80 7.55 -9.86
CA GLY A 49 -9.00 7.94 -11.00
C GLY A 49 -7.92 8.99 -10.69
N SER A 50 -7.92 9.52 -9.48
CA SER A 50 -6.87 10.46 -9.05
C SER A 50 -5.57 9.73 -8.71
N THR A 51 -4.49 10.48 -8.62
CA THR A 51 -3.15 9.98 -8.34
C THR A 51 -2.46 10.91 -7.37
N ILE A 52 -1.70 10.35 -6.43
CA ILE A 52 -0.78 11.11 -5.59
C ILE A 52 0.63 10.84 -6.09
N ARG A 53 1.41 11.89 -6.22
CA ARG A 53 2.80 11.83 -6.67
C ARG A 53 3.73 12.29 -5.56
N TRP A 54 4.79 11.53 -5.31
CA TRP A 54 5.89 11.90 -4.42
C TRP A 54 7.12 12.22 -5.24
N GLU A 55 7.67 13.40 -5.08
CA GLU A 55 8.99 13.72 -5.62
C GLU A 55 10.07 13.02 -4.78
N PRO A 56 11.31 12.87 -5.29
CA PRO A 56 12.38 12.23 -4.51
C PRO A 56 12.56 12.89 -3.14
N GLY A 57 12.56 12.07 -2.08
CA GLY A 57 12.71 12.55 -0.70
C GLY A 57 11.48 13.16 -0.08
N GLU A 58 10.39 13.25 -0.82
CA GLU A 58 9.16 13.89 -0.35
C GLU A 58 8.39 13.00 0.62
N THR A 59 7.81 13.61 1.66
CA THR A 59 6.97 12.94 2.63
C THR A 59 5.54 13.47 2.53
N HIS A 60 4.58 12.58 2.42
CA HIS A 60 3.16 12.91 2.49
C HIS A 60 2.48 12.05 3.53
N THR A 61 1.57 12.65 4.30
CA THR A 61 0.63 11.89 5.12
C THR A 61 -0.62 11.67 4.29
N VAL A 62 -0.98 10.42 4.07
CA VAL A 62 -2.14 10.06 3.24
C VAL A 62 -3.20 9.38 4.06
N THR A 63 -4.46 9.54 3.65
CA THR A 63 -5.59 8.85 4.25
C THR A 63 -5.92 7.63 3.41
N LEU A 64 -6.12 6.49 4.06
CA LEU A 64 -6.48 5.23 3.42
C LEU A 64 -7.87 4.81 3.84
N ARG A 65 -8.55 4.07 2.96
CA ARG A 65 -9.85 3.46 3.24
C ARG A 65 -9.85 2.00 2.82
N PRO A 66 -10.70 1.15 3.45
CA PRO A 66 -10.74 -0.26 3.11
C PRO A 66 -11.20 -0.50 1.67
N PHE A 67 -10.72 -1.59 1.08
CA PHE A 67 -11.33 -2.15 -0.13
C PHE A 67 -12.79 -2.49 0.17
N ALA A 68 -13.65 -2.22 -0.79
CA ALA A 68 -15.05 -2.65 -0.75
C ALA A 68 -15.21 -3.99 -1.49
N GLY A 69 -16.41 -4.56 -1.44
CA GLY A 69 -16.75 -5.76 -2.18
C GLY A 69 -16.08 -7.01 -1.63
N ARG A 70 -15.56 -7.85 -2.54
CA ARG A 70 -15.05 -9.19 -2.18
C ARG A 70 -13.72 -9.20 -1.45
N ARG A 71 -13.04 -8.10 -1.38
CA ARG A 71 -11.74 -7.96 -0.72
C ARG A 71 -10.73 -8.99 -1.26
N ILE A 72 -10.54 -8.96 -2.57
CA ILE A 72 -9.58 -9.80 -3.29
C ILE A 72 -8.61 -8.88 -4.01
N ALA A 73 -7.31 -9.15 -3.90
CA ALA A 73 -6.26 -8.37 -4.55
C ALA A 73 -5.51 -9.23 -5.57
N TYR A 74 -5.63 -8.87 -6.85
CA TYR A 74 -4.90 -9.51 -7.95
C TYR A 74 -4.26 -8.46 -8.84
N GLY A 75 -3.14 -8.81 -9.44
CA GLY A 75 -2.55 -8.01 -10.51
C GLY A 75 -1.88 -6.72 -10.10
N PHE A 76 -1.68 -6.49 -8.80
CA PHE A 76 -0.87 -5.38 -8.31
C PHE A 76 0.61 -5.75 -8.39
N ALA A 77 1.33 -5.76 -7.28
CA ALA A 77 2.74 -6.16 -7.29
C ALA A 77 2.96 -7.67 -7.11
N GLY A 78 1.88 -8.45 -7.02
CA GLY A 78 1.96 -9.89 -6.85
C GLY A 78 2.27 -10.34 -5.44
N LEU A 79 2.12 -9.47 -4.44
CA LEU A 79 2.40 -9.82 -3.05
C LEU A 79 1.27 -10.64 -2.42
N VAL A 80 0.06 -10.53 -2.94
CA VAL A 80 -1.12 -11.22 -2.39
C VAL A 80 -1.69 -12.20 -3.40
N ASN A 81 -2.18 -11.68 -4.53
CA ASN A 81 -2.87 -12.45 -5.59
C ASN A 81 -3.91 -13.39 -5.03
N GLY A 82 -4.81 -12.87 -4.19
CA GLY A 82 -5.83 -13.68 -3.57
C GLY A 82 -6.68 -12.91 -2.56
N PRO A 83 -7.49 -13.65 -1.77
CA PRO A 83 -8.34 -13.04 -0.75
C PRO A 83 -7.51 -12.36 0.35
N LEU A 84 -7.87 -11.11 0.67
CA LEU A 84 -7.20 -10.35 1.71
C LEU A 84 -7.48 -10.89 3.11
N ASP A 85 -8.65 -11.48 3.30
CA ASP A 85 -9.10 -11.95 4.61
C ASP A 85 -8.82 -13.43 4.86
N ALA A 86 -8.04 -14.08 3.98
CA ALA A 86 -7.64 -15.46 4.18
C ALA A 86 -6.68 -15.58 5.37
N ASP A 87 -6.77 -16.70 6.10
CA ASP A 87 -5.88 -16.95 7.22
C ASP A 87 -4.41 -16.93 6.77
N GLY A 88 -3.61 -16.16 7.48
CA GLY A 88 -2.18 -16.05 7.20
C GLY A 88 -1.81 -15.18 5.98
N ALA A 89 -2.79 -14.55 5.33
CA ALA A 89 -2.52 -13.75 4.13
C ALA A 89 -1.58 -12.57 4.41
N LEU A 90 -1.84 -11.80 5.47
CA LEU A 90 -0.99 -10.66 5.82
C LEU A 90 0.43 -11.08 6.21
N PRO A 91 0.64 -12.03 7.14
CA PRO A 91 2.00 -12.47 7.46
C PRO A 91 2.76 -13.01 6.24
N ALA A 92 2.10 -13.76 5.37
CA ALA A 92 2.73 -14.29 4.16
C ALA A 92 3.14 -13.16 3.21
N ALA A 93 2.29 -12.17 3.01
CA ALA A 93 2.58 -11.04 2.16
C ALA A 93 3.71 -10.17 2.73
N LEU A 94 3.75 -9.97 4.05
CA LEU A 94 4.84 -9.24 4.70
C LEU A 94 6.18 -9.97 4.52
N ALA A 95 6.18 -11.29 4.66
CA ALA A 95 7.40 -12.08 4.46
C ALA A 95 7.89 -11.98 3.02
N LEU A 96 6.98 -12.06 2.04
CA LEU A 96 7.32 -11.93 0.63
C LEU A 96 7.82 -10.53 0.30
N ALA A 97 7.18 -9.50 0.85
CA ALA A 97 7.58 -8.11 0.66
C ALA A 97 8.97 -7.85 1.24
N ARG A 98 9.25 -8.40 2.42
CA ARG A 98 10.59 -8.31 3.03
C ARG A 98 11.64 -8.95 2.14
N ASP A 99 11.35 -10.15 1.62
CA ASP A 99 12.24 -10.88 0.73
C ASP A 99 12.53 -10.11 -0.56
N ARG A 100 11.56 -9.35 -1.06
CA ARG A 100 11.68 -8.56 -2.29
C ARG A 100 12.18 -7.14 -2.06
N GLY A 101 12.56 -6.79 -0.84
CA GLY A 101 13.15 -5.49 -0.54
C GLY A 101 12.18 -4.33 -0.38
N TYR A 102 10.93 -4.61 -0.05
CA TYR A 102 9.95 -3.56 0.25
C TYR A 102 10.23 -2.95 1.61
N LEU A 103 10.25 -1.62 1.68
CA LEU A 103 10.43 -0.91 2.94
C LEU A 103 9.12 -0.91 3.76
N GLY A 104 9.25 -0.72 5.08
CA GLY A 104 8.09 -0.57 5.95
C GLY A 104 7.42 -1.89 6.34
N VAL A 105 8.09 -3.01 6.19
CA VAL A 105 7.54 -4.34 6.53
C VAL A 105 7.84 -4.79 7.95
N GLY A 106 8.48 -3.92 8.74
CA GLY A 106 8.89 -4.23 10.10
C GLY A 106 10.25 -4.94 10.14
N ALA A 107 10.64 -5.31 11.32
CA ALA A 107 11.92 -5.96 11.57
C ALA A 107 11.88 -7.45 11.20
#